data_e7d7f95427da28b0f96beadaf9599a7a
#
_entry.id   e7d7f95427da28b0f96beadaf9599a7a
#
_cell.length_a   1.000
_cell.length_b   1.000
_cell.length_c   1.000
_cell.angle_alpha   90.00
_cell.angle_beta   90.00
_cell.angle_gamma   90.00
#
_symmetry.space_group_name_H-M   'P 1'
#
loop_
_entity.id
_entity.type
_entity.pdbx_description
1 polymer ?
#
loop_
_entity_poly.entity_id
_entity_poly.type
_entity_poly.pdbx_seq_one_letter_code
_entity_poly.pdbx_strand_id
1 'polypeptide(L)'
;MMRYSLLVLFGICSTVLFGQSLSGNWYGTLDAMGQKLPLVLHLSDSAGIWKGSLDSPKQKANDIQMSTVSVNGKKLRFTINKLQASYEGELNDSMVIRGKFKQGTFTAELSFNQQETPQLETKKLQDPKEPVPYLQEEVSIQNPVGNFVLSGTLTHPVHTYVPDKVPCVILITGSGPQDRNEEILGHRPFLVLADRLTLSGYGVLRMDDRGTGKSEGVFNGATSADFATDIEAAIAFVKT
;
A
#
# COMPACT_ATOMS: atom_id res chain seq x y z
N MET A 1 -50.15 4.86 -69.95
CA MET A 1 -49.50 3.83 -69.17
C MET A 1 -48.29 4.44 -68.52
N MET A 2 -48.37 4.75 -67.22
CA MET A 2 -47.28 5.42 -66.48
C MET A 2 -46.60 4.35 -65.62
N ARG A 3 -45.26 4.12 -65.86
CA ARG A 3 -44.48 3.15 -65.17
C ARG A 3 -43.81 3.85 -63.94
N TYR A 4 -44.18 3.48 -62.73
CA TYR A 4 -43.55 3.91 -61.52
C TYR A 4 -42.34 2.99 -61.24
N SER A 5 -41.10 3.51 -61.30
CA SER A 5 -39.91 2.82 -60.86
C SER A 5 -39.75 3.02 -59.33
N LEU A 6 -39.83 1.92 -58.59
CA LEU A 6 -39.59 1.91 -57.12
C LEU A 6 -38.09 1.82 -56.86
N LEU A 7 -37.51 2.91 -56.38
CA LEU A 7 -36.11 2.96 -55.88
C LEU A 7 -36.08 2.43 -54.44
N VAL A 8 -35.50 1.23 -54.27
CA VAL A 8 -35.23 0.68 -52.94
C VAL A 8 -33.88 1.22 -52.48
N LEU A 9 -33.90 2.12 -51.48
CA LEU A 9 -32.73 2.65 -50.85
C LEU A 9 -32.24 1.65 -49.76
N PHE A 10 -31.18 0.92 -50.05
CA PHE A 10 -30.50 0.04 -49.06
C PHE A 10 -29.69 0.90 -48.09
N GLY A 11 -30.23 1.19 -46.91
CA GLY A 11 -29.51 1.85 -45.82
C GLY A 11 -28.43 0.90 -45.23
N ILE A 12 -27.16 1.19 -45.48
CA ILE A 12 -26.04 0.52 -44.83
C ILE A 12 -26.00 1.02 -43.36
N CYS A 13 -26.58 0.26 -42.47
CA CYS A 13 -26.44 0.49 -41.03
C CYS A 13 -25.03 0.06 -40.60
N SER A 14 -24.10 1.01 -40.58
CA SER A 14 -22.75 0.79 -40.04
C SER A 14 -22.86 0.65 -38.53
N THR A 15 -22.90 -0.57 -38.02
CA THR A 15 -22.75 -0.85 -36.60
C THR A 15 -21.30 -0.52 -36.20
N VAL A 16 -21.12 0.63 -35.57
CA VAL A 16 -19.86 0.95 -34.87
C VAL A 16 -19.75 -0.04 -33.70
N LEU A 17 -18.95 -1.09 -33.88
CA LEU A 17 -18.51 -1.92 -32.75
C LEU A 17 -17.64 -1.03 -31.87
N PHE A 18 -18.19 -0.53 -30.77
CA PHE A 18 -17.37 -0.01 -29.67
C PHE A 18 -16.57 -1.19 -29.11
N GLY A 19 -15.32 -1.30 -29.55
CA GLY A 19 -14.38 -2.24 -28.95
C GLY A 19 -14.26 -1.92 -27.46
N GLN A 20 -14.47 -2.92 -26.58
CA GLN A 20 -14.29 -2.77 -25.15
C GLN A 20 -12.85 -2.37 -24.88
N SER A 21 -12.63 -1.13 -24.38
CA SER A 21 -11.31 -0.63 -24.04
C SER A 21 -10.85 -1.23 -22.72
N LEU A 22 -9.61 -1.73 -22.70
CA LEU A 22 -8.93 -2.18 -21.48
C LEU A 22 -8.33 -1.01 -20.68
N SER A 23 -8.43 0.23 -21.18
CA SER A 23 -7.96 1.41 -20.44
C SER A 23 -8.79 1.66 -19.19
N GLY A 24 -8.13 2.15 -18.14
CA GLY A 24 -8.75 2.47 -16.86
C GLY A 24 -8.15 1.70 -15.70
N ASN A 25 -8.84 1.74 -14.57
CA ASN A 25 -8.43 1.09 -13.34
C ASN A 25 -9.12 -0.28 -13.22
N TRP A 26 -8.34 -1.26 -12.83
CA TRP A 26 -8.76 -2.63 -12.64
C TRP A 26 -8.33 -3.12 -11.26
N TYR A 27 -9.25 -3.72 -10.53
CA TYR A 27 -9.05 -4.14 -9.14
C TYR A 27 -9.01 -5.66 -9.06
N GLY A 28 -8.01 -6.18 -8.37
CA GLY A 28 -7.84 -7.62 -8.17
C GLY A 28 -7.28 -7.94 -6.80
N THR A 29 -7.31 -9.22 -6.44
CA THR A 29 -6.71 -9.69 -5.20
C THR A 29 -5.82 -10.88 -5.51
N LEU A 30 -4.52 -10.73 -5.28
CA LEU A 30 -3.55 -11.81 -5.39
C LEU A 30 -3.54 -12.61 -4.08
N ASP A 31 -3.70 -13.93 -4.18
CA ASP A 31 -3.48 -14.82 -3.04
C ASP A 31 -2.00 -15.25 -3.03
N ALA A 32 -1.23 -14.66 -2.14
CA ALA A 32 0.18 -14.98 -1.93
C ALA A 32 0.32 -15.88 -0.70
N MET A 33 0.28 -17.18 -0.88
CA MET A 33 0.42 -18.20 0.18
C MET A 33 -0.55 -17.98 1.37
N GLY A 34 -1.83 -17.71 1.06
CA GLY A 34 -2.88 -17.45 2.06
C GLY A 34 -3.01 -15.99 2.49
N GLN A 35 -2.08 -15.12 2.05
CA GLN A 35 -2.18 -13.68 2.24
C GLN A 35 -2.87 -13.02 1.03
N LYS A 36 -3.97 -12.35 1.29
CA LYS A 36 -4.71 -11.63 0.25
C LYS A 36 -4.14 -10.23 0.08
N LEU A 37 -3.55 -9.98 -1.10
CA LEU A 37 -2.97 -8.72 -1.51
C LEU A 37 -3.90 -8.04 -2.52
N PRO A 38 -4.64 -6.99 -2.14
CA PRO A 38 -5.34 -6.15 -3.08
C PRO A 38 -4.35 -5.47 -4.02
N LEU A 39 -4.67 -5.48 -5.30
CA LEU A 39 -3.88 -4.84 -6.35
C LEU A 39 -4.78 -3.92 -7.17
N VAL A 40 -4.23 -2.79 -7.57
CA VAL A 40 -4.88 -1.88 -8.53
C VAL A 40 -4.00 -1.80 -9.77
N LEU A 41 -4.55 -2.22 -10.89
CA LEU A 41 -3.89 -2.18 -12.19
C LEU A 41 -4.40 -0.94 -12.94
N HIS A 42 -3.49 -0.05 -13.30
CA HIS A 42 -3.75 1.14 -14.09
C HIS A 42 -3.30 0.90 -15.54
N LEU A 43 -4.20 1.02 -16.49
CA LEU A 43 -3.89 0.86 -17.91
C LEU A 43 -4.29 2.12 -18.68
N SER A 44 -3.43 2.57 -19.55
CA SER A 44 -3.69 3.67 -20.47
C SER A 44 -3.25 3.32 -21.89
N ASP A 45 -4.08 3.70 -22.84
CA ASP A 45 -3.78 3.62 -24.27
C ASP A 45 -3.61 5.02 -24.86
N SER A 46 -2.53 5.24 -25.54
CA SER A 46 -2.28 6.46 -26.30
C SER A 46 -1.94 6.08 -27.74
N ALA A 47 -2.93 6.13 -28.61
CA ALA A 47 -2.80 5.80 -30.03
C ALA A 47 -2.19 4.41 -30.29
N GLY A 48 -2.60 3.39 -29.52
CA GLY A 48 -2.11 2.01 -29.64
C GLY A 48 -0.83 1.74 -28.85
N ILE A 49 -0.29 2.75 -28.15
CA ILE A 49 0.85 2.59 -27.23
C ILE A 49 0.31 2.41 -25.81
N TRP A 50 0.39 1.19 -25.31
CA TRP A 50 -0.07 0.84 -23.99
C TRP A 50 0.99 1.11 -22.92
N LYS A 51 0.56 1.72 -21.83
CA LYS A 51 1.33 1.91 -20.60
C LYS A 51 0.50 1.48 -19.40
N GLY A 52 1.18 1.16 -18.32
CA GLY A 52 0.49 0.83 -17.08
C GLY A 52 1.40 0.83 -15.88
N SER A 53 0.75 0.88 -14.71
CA SER A 53 1.38 0.68 -13.41
C SER A 53 0.51 -0.21 -12.53
N LEU A 54 1.09 -0.70 -11.45
CA LEU A 54 0.44 -1.55 -10.47
C LEU A 54 0.62 -0.95 -9.08
N ASP A 55 -0.49 -0.85 -8.33
CA ASP A 55 -0.43 -0.53 -6.91
C ASP A 55 -0.64 -1.80 -6.08
N SER A 56 0.06 -1.87 -4.96
CA SER A 56 -0.17 -2.84 -3.90
C SER A 56 -0.37 -2.10 -2.57
N PRO A 57 -1.60 -1.60 -2.29
CA PRO A 57 -1.85 -0.70 -1.17
C PRO A 57 -1.46 -1.28 0.19
N LYS A 58 -1.71 -2.58 0.42
CA LYS A 58 -1.29 -3.26 1.66
C LYS A 58 0.23 -3.32 1.87
N GLN A 59 0.99 -3.20 0.79
CA GLN A 59 2.46 -3.16 0.84
C GLN A 59 2.98 -1.73 0.76
N LYS A 60 2.09 -0.72 0.80
CA LYS A 60 2.43 0.71 0.66
C LYS A 60 3.24 1.00 -0.62
N ALA A 61 3.09 0.16 -1.64
CA ALA A 61 3.77 0.26 -2.92
C ALA A 61 2.80 0.77 -3.97
N ASN A 62 3.01 1.99 -4.43
CA ASN A 62 2.16 2.64 -5.42
C ASN A 62 2.97 2.95 -6.69
N ASP A 63 2.26 3.04 -7.81
CA ASP A 63 2.81 3.41 -9.10
C ASP A 63 4.03 2.57 -9.55
N ILE A 64 3.96 1.26 -9.31
CA ILE A 64 4.98 0.32 -9.76
C ILE A 64 4.90 0.24 -11.29
N GLN A 65 5.81 0.93 -11.98
CA GLN A 65 5.81 1.06 -13.43
C GLN A 65 6.06 -0.29 -14.10
N MET A 66 5.25 -0.59 -15.10
CA MET A 66 5.43 -1.76 -15.95
C MET A 66 6.57 -1.55 -16.94
N SER A 67 7.37 -2.57 -17.14
CA SER A 67 8.47 -2.57 -18.13
C SER A 67 7.93 -2.74 -19.54
N THR A 68 6.89 -3.57 -19.71
CA THR A 68 6.19 -3.77 -20.98
C THR A 68 4.70 -3.94 -20.73
N VAL A 69 3.87 -3.44 -21.64
CA VAL A 69 2.43 -3.71 -21.69
C VAL A 69 2.07 -4.03 -23.14
N SER A 70 1.33 -5.10 -23.35
CA SER A 70 0.83 -5.51 -24.66
C SER A 70 -0.63 -5.90 -24.57
N VAL A 71 -1.44 -5.32 -25.41
CA VAL A 71 -2.86 -5.67 -25.57
C VAL A 71 -3.08 -6.13 -27.01
N ASN A 72 -3.64 -7.32 -27.18
CA ASN A 72 -4.04 -7.86 -28.48
C ASN A 72 -5.47 -8.40 -28.39
N GLY A 73 -6.41 -7.63 -28.88
CA GLY A 73 -7.83 -7.91 -28.71
C GLY A 73 -8.21 -7.95 -27.23
N LYS A 74 -8.67 -9.10 -26.72
CA LYS A 74 -9.02 -9.32 -25.32
C LYS A 74 -7.84 -9.76 -24.45
N LYS A 75 -6.66 -10.00 -25.02
CA LYS A 75 -5.48 -10.49 -24.29
C LYS A 75 -4.62 -9.36 -23.78
N LEU A 76 -4.32 -9.39 -22.50
CA LEU A 76 -3.43 -8.48 -21.79
C LEU A 76 -2.19 -9.23 -21.33
N ARG A 77 -1.00 -8.66 -21.60
CA ARG A 77 0.28 -9.12 -21.04
C ARG A 77 1.05 -7.92 -20.52
N PHE A 78 1.70 -8.07 -19.39
CA PHE A 78 2.65 -7.08 -18.90
C PHE A 78 3.80 -7.72 -18.13
N THR A 79 4.91 -6.98 -18.02
CA THR A 79 6.07 -7.37 -17.19
C THR A 79 6.49 -6.23 -16.28
N ILE A 80 7.02 -6.58 -15.10
CA ILE A 80 7.64 -5.65 -14.13
C ILE A 80 9.02 -6.21 -13.82
N ASN A 81 10.02 -5.82 -14.60
CA ASN A 81 11.37 -6.41 -14.53
C ASN A 81 12.03 -6.24 -13.15
N LYS A 82 11.83 -5.09 -12.49
CA LYS A 82 12.34 -4.84 -11.12
C LYS A 82 11.86 -5.86 -10.10
N LEU A 83 10.67 -6.43 -10.31
CA LEU A 83 10.06 -7.42 -9.42
C LEU A 83 10.19 -8.85 -9.96
N GLN A 84 10.82 -9.03 -11.13
CA GLN A 84 10.82 -10.30 -11.87
C GLN A 84 9.40 -10.87 -12.02
N ALA A 85 8.43 -9.96 -12.26
CA ALA A 85 7.02 -10.30 -12.32
C ALA A 85 6.47 -10.18 -13.74
N SER A 86 5.48 -11.01 -14.04
CA SER A 86 4.73 -10.98 -15.30
C SER A 86 3.28 -11.38 -15.06
N TYR A 87 2.42 -10.91 -15.94
CA TYR A 87 1.01 -11.29 -15.98
C TYR A 87 0.59 -11.57 -17.41
N GLU A 88 -0.24 -12.58 -17.57
CA GLU A 88 -0.93 -12.88 -18.82
C GLU A 88 -2.39 -13.22 -18.51
N GLY A 89 -3.32 -12.49 -19.10
CA GLY A 89 -4.75 -12.68 -18.88
C GLY A 89 -5.60 -12.31 -20.09
N GLU A 90 -6.87 -12.67 -20.02
CA GLU A 90 -7.83 -12.41 -21.08
C GLU A 90 -9.14 -11.85 -20.51
N LEU A 91 -9.64 -10.77 -21.16
CA LEU A 91 -10.91 -10.14 -20.82
C LEU A 91 -12.06 -11.03 -21.30
N ASN A 92 -12.94 -11.39 -20.38
CA ASN A 92 -14.17 -12.12 -20.71
C ASN A 92 -15.35 -11.16 -20.96
N ASP A 93 -16.48 -11.74 -21.34
CA ASP A 93 -17.70 -10.98 -21.64
C ASP A 93 -18.36 -10.34 -20.39
N SER A 94 -17.96 -10.77 -19.19
CA SER A 94 -18.40 -10.18 -17.91
C SER A 94 -17.51 -9.06 -17.42
N MET A 95 -16.64 -8.49 -18.27
CA MET A 95 -15.69 -7.43 -17.92
C MET A 95 -14.74 -7.84 -16.78
N VAL A 96 -14.27 -9.08 -16.81
CA VAL A 96 -13.24 -9.58 -15.90
C VAL A 96 -12.03 -10.06 -16.70
N ILE A 97 -10.85 -9.57 -16.39
CA ILE A 97 -9.59 -10.06 -16.93
C ILE A 97 -9.15 -11.24 -16.06
N ARG A 98 -9.15 -12.44 -16.59
CA ARG A 98 -8.68 -13.64 -15.88
C ARG A 98 -7.33 -14.08 -16.41
N GLY A 99 -6.40 -14.34 -15.50
CA GLY A 99 -5.05 -14.68 -15.91
C GLY A 99 -4.17 -15.22 -14.82
N LYS A 100 -2.90 -15.35 -15.15
CA LYS A 100 -1.84 -15.86 -14.26
C LYS A 100 -0.80 -14.79 -14.00
N PHE A 101 -0.53 -14.59 -12.73
CA PHE A 101 0.57 -13.77 -12.25
C PHE A 101 1.74 -14.70 -11.89
N LYS A 102 2.95 -14.30 -12.28
CA LYS A 102 4.21 -14.99 -11.95
C LYS A 102 5.19 -14.01 -11.36
N GLN A 103 5.89 -14.42 -10.32
CA GLN A 103 6.99 -13.64 -9.73
C GLN A 103 8.09 -14.60 -9.27
N GLY A 104 9.23 -14.60 -9.92
CA GLY A 104 10.26 -15.63 -9.71
C GLY A 104 9.69 -17.03 -9.94
N THR A 105 9.74 -17.88 -8.92
CA THR A 105 9.16 -19.23 -8.92
C THR A 105 7.68 -19.29 -8.52
N PHE A 106 7.15 -18.20 -7.94
CA PHE A 106 5.75 -18.14 -7.52
C PHE A 106 4.83 -17.92 -8.71
N THR A 107 3.70 -18.64 -8.72
CA THR A 107 2.65 -18.49 -9.73
C THR A 107 1.29 -18.59 -9.06
N ALA A 108 0.38 -17.68 -9.40
CA ALA A 108 -0.99 -17.68 -8.88
C ALA A 108 -1.98 -17.23 -9.95
N GLU A 109 -3.22 -17.71 -9.85
CA GLU A 109 -4.34 -17.15 -10.60
C GLU A 109 -4.67 -15.76 -10.06
N LEU A 110 -4.87 -14.81 -10.96
CA LEU A 110 -5.23 -13.43 -10.61
C LEU A 110 -6.27 -12.93 -11.60
N SER A 111 -7.37 -12.42 -11.06
CA SER A 111 -8.43 -11.80 -11.84
C SER A 111 -8.57 -10.33 -11.48
N PHE A 112 -8.80 -9.50 -12.50
CA PHE A 112 -9.07 -8.09 -12.34
C PHE A 112 -10.47 -7.75 -12.86
N ASN A 113 -11.18 -6.86 -12.18
CA ASN A 113 -12.45 -6.28 -12.59
C ASN A 113 -12.44 -4.76 -12.39
N GLN A 114 -13.45 -4.06 -12.90
CA GLN A 114 -13.53 -2.59 -12.78
C GLN A 114 -14.23 -2.12 -11.50
N GLN A 115 -14.71 -3.04 -10.66
CA GLN A 115 -15.32 -2.69 -9.39
C GLN A 115 -14.25 -2.67 -8.30
N GLU A 116 -14.10 -1.53 -7.64
CA GLU A 116 -13.23 -1.43 -6.48
C GLU A 116 -13.73 -2.38 -5.39
N THR A 117 -12.87 -3.31 -5.01
CA THR A 117 -13.18 -4.22 -3.90
C THR A 117 -12.88 -3.49 -2.60
N PRO A 118 -13.88 -3.24 -1.73
CA PRO A 118 -13.63 -2.60 -0.44
C PRO A 118 -12.55 -3.37 0.32
N GLN A 119 -11.50 -2.68 0.73
CA GLN A 119 -10.50 -3.26 1.61
C GLN A 119 -11.12 -3.40 3.00
N LEU A 120 -11.55 -4.61 3.35
CA LEU A 120 -11.92 -4.91 4.73
C LEU A 120 -10.63 -4.89 5.57
N GLU A 121 -10.46 -3.84 6.37
CA GLU A 121 -9.44 -3.83 7.42
C GLU A 121 -9.77 -4.95 8.42
N THR A 122 -9.10 -6.08 8.27
CA THR A 122 -9.21 -7.15 9.27
C THR A 122 -8.32 -6.79 10.45
N LYS A 123 -8.94 -6.28 11.53
CA LYS A 123 -8.24 -6.12 12.82
C LYS A 123 -7.59 -7.45 13.20
N LYS A 124 -6.28 -7.43 13.43
CA LYS A 124 -5.55 -8.65 13.80
C LYS A 124 -5.83 -8.99 15.25
N LEU A 125 -5.92 -10.30 15.55
CA LEU A 125 -6.27 -10.78 16.90
C LEU A 125 -5.25 -10.36 17.98
N GLN A 126 -3.99 -10.14 17.58
CA GLN A 126 -2.91 -9.70 18.47
C GLN A 126 -2.93 -8.19 18.78
N ASP A 127 -3.67 -7.40 18.01
CA ASP A 127 -3.76 -5.96 18.27
C ASP A 127 -4.38 -5.69 19.65
N PRO A 128 -3.89 -4.70 20.40
CA PRO A 128 -4.45 -4.32 21.68
C PRO A 128 -5.92 -3.95 21.52
N LYS A 129 -6.71 -4.36 22.52
CA LYS A 129 -8.15 -4.04 22.57
C LYS A 129 -8.35 -2.73 23.32
N GLU A 130 -9.03 -1.81 22.69
CA GLU A 130 -9.43 -0.56 23.33
C GLU A 130 -10.66 -0.76 24.24
N PRO A 131 -10.74 -0.06 25.40
CA PRO A 131 -9.71 0.85 25.94
C PRO A 131 -8.52 0.11 26.52
N VAL A 132 -7.31 0.65 26.32
CA VAL A 132 -6.08 0.08 26.90
C VAL A 132 -5.94 0.48 28.37
N PRO A 133 -5.35 -0.36 29.25
CA PRO A 133 -5.21 -0.08 30.68
C PRO A 133 -3.91 0.68 31.02
N TYR A 134 -3.42 1.51 30.11
CA TYR A 134 -2.24 2.34 30.28
C TYR A 134 -2.43 3.70 29.58
N LEU A 135 -1.61 4.68 29.92
CA LEU A 135 -1.65 5.99 29.26
C LEU A 135 -0.95 5.93 27.93
N GLN A 136 -1.50 6.62 26.94
CA GLN A 136 -0.83 6.85 25.67
C GLN A 136 -1.05 8.29 25.23
N GLU A 137 0.00 8.91 24.74
CA GLU A 137 -0.01 10.29 24.27
C GLU A 137 0.72 10.44 22.95
N GLU A 138 0.19 11.32 22.10
CA GLU A 138 0.89 11.75 20.87
C GLU A 138 1.98 12.74 21.27
N VAL A 139 3.19 12.51 20.79
CA VAL A 139 4.35 13.35 21.10
C VAL A 139 4.96 13.94 19.84
N SER A 140 5.54 15.14 20.01
CA SER A 140 6.29 15.85 18.98
C SER A 140 7.73 16.02 19.46
N ILE A 141 8.68 15.51 18.70
CA ILE A 141 10.09 15.44 19.07
C ILE A 141 10.88 16.28 18.08
N GLN A 142 11.49 17.36 18.58
CA GLN A 142 12.33 18.22 17.74
C GLN A 142 13.67 17.53 17.45
N ASN A 143 13.96 17.28 16.16
CA ASN A 143 15.31 16.94 15.73
C ASN A 143 16.11 18.25 15.52
N PRO A 144 17.07 18.59 16.37
CA PRO A 144 17.79 19.86 16.27
C PRO A 144 18.78 19.88 15.11
N VAL A 145 19.25 18.72 14.64
CA VAL A 145 20.22 18.60 13.54
C VAL A 145 19.52 18.80 12.20
N GLY A 146 18.40 18.12 11.99
CA GLY A 146 17.61 18.23 10.76
C GLY A 146 16.65 19.42 10.74
N ASN A 147 16.44 20.09 11.89
CA ASN A 147 15.52 21.20 12.12
C ASN A 147 14.06 20.91 11.66
N PHE A 148 13.55 19.73 12.04
CA PHE A 148 12.18 19.31 11.78
C PHE A 148 11.63 18.51 12.97
N VAL A 149 10.29 18.29 12.96
CA VAL A 149 9.59 17.60 14.05
C VAL A 149 9.30 16.16 13.65
N LEU A 150 9.66 15.22 14.51
CA LEU A 150 9.24 13.82 14.47
C LEU A 150 7.95 13.65 15.28
N SER A 151 7.02 12.87 14.77
CA SER A 151 5.78 12.54 15.45
C SER A 151 5.84 11.11 15.99
N GLY A 152 5.39 10.91 17.20
CA GLY A 152 5.40 9.62 17.86
C GLY A 152 4.21 9.40 18.77
N THR A 153 4.16 8.22 19.36
CA THR A 153 3.26 7.86 20.45
C THR A 153 4.11 7.30 21.61
N LEU A 154 3.96 7.92 22.77
CA LEU A 154 4.58 7.46 24.01
C LEU A 154 3.50 6.77 24.86
N THR A 155 3.78 5.57 25.35
CA THR A 155 2.91 4.84 26.26
C THR A 155 3.57 4.71 27.63
N HIS A 156 2.74 4.84 28.69
CA HIS A 156 3.19 4.76 30.10
C HIS A 156 2.32 3.78 30.89
N PRO A 157 2.93 2.94 31.74
CA PRO A 157 2.16 2.12 32.67
C PRO A 157 1.43 3.00 33.70
N VAL A 158 0.19 2.65 34.03
CA VAL A 158 -0.66 3.42 34.98
C VAL A 158 -0.36 3.08 36.44
N HIS A 159 0.36 2.02 36.73
CA HIS A 159 0.57 1.55 38.09
C HIS A 159 1.65 2.31 38.84
N THR A 160 1.24 2.98 39.72
CA THR A 160 1.45 4.02 40.72
C THR A 160 2.41 3.71 41.87
N TYR A 161 3.10 2.62 41.84
CA TYR A 161 4.23 2.39 42.74
C TYR A 161 5.51 2.32 41.91
N VAL A 162 5.67 3.37 41.10
CA VAL A 162 6.85 3.48 40.24
C VAL A 162 7.75 4.52 40.87
N PRO A 163 9.03 4.21 41.12
CA PRO A 163 10.00 5.24 41.43
C PRO A 163 9.97 6.32 40.34
N ASP A 164 10.42 7.52 40.65
CA ASP A 164 10.37 8.72 39.79
C ASP A 164 10.90 8.55 38.35
N LYS A 165 11.31 7.35 37.97
CA LYS A 165 11.84 7.00 36.64
C LYS A 165 11.35 5.63 36.19
N VAL A 166 10.54 5.60 35.13
CA VAL A 166 10.16 4.39 34.39
C VAL A 166 11.18 4.12 33.30
N PRO A 167 11.74 2.90 33.22
CA PRO A 167 12.60 2.56 32.07
C PRO A 167 11.81 2.71 30.77
N CYS A 168 12.37 3.41 29.79
CA CYS A 168 11.73 3.65 28.52
C CYS A 168 12.42 2.88 27.38
N VAL A 169 11.65 2.21 26.56
CA VAL A 169 12.10 1.53 25.33
C VAL A 169 11.73 2.39 24.13
N ILE A 170 12.68 2.65 23.25
CA ILE A 170 12.45 3.29 21.96
C ILE A 170 12.45 2.19 20.90
N LEU A 171 11.35 2.03 20.18
CA LEU A 171 11.28 1.10 19.06
C LEU A 171 11.78 1.79 17.80
N ILE A 172 12.84 1.20 17.21
CA ILE A 172 13.50 1.71 16.01
C ILE A 172 13.05 0.88 14.83
N THR A 173 12.55 1.54 13.79
CA THR A 173 12.02 0.94 12.57
C THR A 173 13.08 0.24 11.74
N GLY A 174 12.65 -0.68 10.87
CA GLY A 174 13.51 -1.40 9.94
C GLY A 174 13.80 -0.62 8.65
N SER A 175 14.04 -1.33 7.57
CA SER A 175 14.36 -0.74 6.27
C SER A 175 13.15 -0.15 5.58
N GLY A 176 13.33 0.98 4.89
CA GLY A 176 12.28 1.70 4.17
C GLY A 176 11.51 2.69 5.05
N PRO A 177 10.67 3.54 4.45
CA PRO A 177 9.89 4.54 5.18
C PRO A 177 8.77 3.84 5.97
N GLN A 178 8.86 3.82 7.28
CA GLN A 178 7.94 3.12 8.18
C GLN A 178 7.16 4.09 9.06
N ASP A 179 5.89 3.78 9.30
CA ASP A 179 5.12 4.43 10.35
C ASP A 179 5.49 3.85 11.73
N ARG A 180 5.08 4.51 12.79
CA ARG A 180 5.33 4.15 14.19
C ARG A 180 4.84 2.75 14.61
N ASN A 181 4.02 2.10 13.81
CA ASN A 181 3.52 0.75 14.05
C ASN A 181 4.30 -0.31 13.27
N GLU A 182 5.18 0.13 12.34
CA GLU A 182 5.82 -0.72 11.33
C GLU A 182 4.78 -1.56 10.58
N GLU A 183 3.68 -0.88 10.18
CA GLU A 183 2.52 -1.58 9.64
C GLU A 183 2.79 -2.15 8.26
N ILE A 184 2.66 -3.48 8.14
CA ILE A 184 2.75 -4.21 6.88
C ILE A 184 1.65 -5.27 6.80
N LEU A 185 0.94 -5.32 5.67
CA LEU A 185 -0.13 -6.30 5.42
C LEU A 185 -1.23 -6.31 6.50
N GLY A 186 -1.46 -5.16 7.14
CA GLY A 186 -2.40 -4.99 8.26
C GLY A 186 -1.90 -5.57 9.58
N HIS A 187 -0.64 -6.00 9.69
CA HIS A 187 0.02 -6.28 10.94
C HIS A 187 0.71 -5.03 11.47
N ARG A 188 0.65 -4.79 12.77
CA ARG A 188 1.21 -3.63 13.46
C ARG A 188 2.15 -4.09 14.58
N PRO A 189 3.32 -4.67 14.24
CA PRO A 189 4.19 -5.32 15.22
C PRO A 189 4.64 -4.39 16.34
N PHE A 190 4.94 -3.13 16.04
CA PHE A 190 5.35 -2.17 17.07
C PHE A 190 4.20 -1.76 18.00
N LEU A 191 2.95 -1.72 17.51
CA LEU A 191 1.78 -1.51 18.35
C LEU A 191 1.61 -2.66 19.36
N VAL A 192 1.74 -3.90 18.89
CA VAL A 192 1.62 -5.11 19.73
C VAL A 192 2.77 -5.18 20.73
N LEU A 193 3.99 -4.89 20.29
CA LEU A 193 5.16 -4.91 21.18
C LEU A 193 5.09 -3.82 22.26
N ALA A 194 4.66 -2.61 21.88
CA ALA A 194 4.46 -1.52 22.82
C ALA A 194 3.41 -1.84 23.87
N ASP A 195 2.27 -2.43 23.47
CA ASP A 195 1.25 -2.90 24.40
C ASP A 195 1.85 -3.86 25.45
N ARG A 196 2.56 -4.88 25.01
CA ARG A 196 3.16 -5.89 25.89
C ARG A 196 4.22 -5.32 26.83
N LEU A 197 5.09 -4.46 26.32
CA LEU A 197 6.11 -3.81 27.12
C LEU A 197 5.49 -2.84 28.15
N THR A 198 4.49 -2.06 27.74
CA THR A 198 3.82 -1.12 28.65
C THR A 198 3.07 -1.85 29.75
N LEU A 199 2.38 -2.94 29.45
CA LEU A 199 1.76 -3.83 30.45
C LEU A 199 2.78 -4.48 31.39
N SER A 200 4.04 -4.60 30.94
CA SER A 200 5.15 -5.14 31.75
C SER A 200 5.88 -4.06 32.55
N GLY A 201 5.42 -2.81 32.52
CA GLY A 201 5.96 -1.73 33.37
C GLY A 201 6.99 -0.83 32.69
N TYR A 202 7.13 -0.86 31.37
CA TYR A 202 8.02 0.01 30.61
C TYR A 202 7.25 1.18 29.96
N GLY A 203 7.88 2.36 29.91
CA GLY A 203 7.49 3.37 28.95
C GLY A 203 7.92 2.92 27.55
N VAL A 204 7.12 3.19 26.50
CA VAL A 204 7.51 2.82 25.14
C VAL A 204 7.24 3.97 24.16
N LEU A 205 8.29 4.41 23.50
CA LEU A 205 8.22 5.40 22.43
C LEU A 205 8.27 4.71 21.07
N ARG A 206 7.29 5.02 20.22
CA ARG A 206 7.23 4.64 18.80
C ARG A 206 7.14 5.91 17.99
N MET A 207 7.90 6.01 16.89
CA MET A 207 7.91 7.21 16.04
C MET A 207 7.68 6.83 14.58
N ASP A 208 7.06 7.73 13.85
CA ASP A 208 7.09 7.69 12.39
C ASP A 208 8.48 8.12 11.91
N ASP A 209 9.04 7.44 10.92
CA ASP A 209 10.30 7.86 10.29
C ASP A 209 10.19 9.27 9.70
N ARG A 210 11.33 9.97 9.57
CA ARG A 210 11.37 11.25 8.86
C ARG A 210 10.68 11.18 7.50
N GLY A 211 9.82 12.14 7.18
CA GLY A 211 9.07 12.19 5.93
C GLY A 211 8.01 11.11 5.76
N THR A 212 7.62 10.42 6.84
CA THR A 212 6.60 9.37 6.86
C THR A 212 5.52 9.67 7.89
N GLY A 213 4.30 9.23 7.67
CA GLY A 213 3.19 9.41 8.60
C GLY A 213 2.95 10.88 8.92
N LYS A 214 3.11 11.25 10.20
CA LYS A 214 2.98 12.63 10.69
C LYS A 214 4.35 13.30 10.93
N SER A 215 5.47 12.61 10.73
CA SER A 215 6.80 13.17 10.86
C SER A 215 7.17 14.05 9.68
N GLU A 216 7.78 15.19 9.98
CA GLU A 216 8.38 16.08 9.00
C GLU A 216 9.73 15.52 8.49
N GLY A 217 10.42 16.28 7.65
CA GLY A 217 11.71 15.92 7.08
C GLY A 217 11.57 15.15 5.77
N VAL A 218 12.67 14.56 5.31
CA VAL A 218 12.74 13.84 4.02
C VAL A 218 13.43 12.49 4.23
N PHE A 219 12.74 11.42 3.85
CA PHE A 219 13.30 10.06 3.91
C PHE A 219 14.28 9.79 2.77
N ASN A 220 13.89 10.15 1.53
CA ASN A 220 14.70 9.84 0.35
C ASN A 220 16.03 10.58 0.36
N GLY A 221 17.12 9.83 0.23
CA GLY A 221 18.49 10.35 0.26
C GLY A 221 19.08 10.50 1.67
N ALA A 222 18.29 10.24 2.73
CA ALA A 222 18.82 10.19 4.09
C ALA A 222 19.75 8.97 4.28
N THR A 223 20.82 9.19 5.02
CA THR A 223 21.81 8.17 5.37
C THR A 223 21.57 7.59 6.76
N SER A 224 22.25 6.51 7.12
CA SER A 224 22.20 5.96 8.49
C SER A 224 22.63 6.97 9.55
N ALA A 225 23.55 7.89 9.22
CA ALA A 225 23.93 8.96 10.12
C ALA A 225 22.81 9.96 10.36
N ASP A 226 22.02 10.26 9.32
CA ASP A 226 20.86 11.12 9.45
C ASP A 226 19.79 10.48 10.34
N PHE A 227 19.48 9.20 10.16
CA PHE A 227 18.56 8.46 11.02
C PHE A 227 19.06 8.36 12.47
N ALA A 228 20.37 8.27 12.69
CA ALA A 228 20.93 8.27 14.05
C ALA A 228 20.57 9.57 14.79
N THR A 229 20.54 10.73 14.11
CA THR A 229 20.12 12.00 14.74
C THR A 229 18.67 12.00 15.19
N ASP A 230 17.78 11.26 14.53
CA ASP A 230 16.38 11.11 14.94
C ASP A 230 16.28 10.31 16.24
N ILE A 231 17.09 9.25 16.36
CA ILE A 231 17.13 8.43 17.57
C ILE A 231 17.79 9.19 18.73
N GLU A 232 18.83 9.98 18.48
CA GLU A 232 19.44 10.85 19.50
C GLU A 232 18.42 11.89 20.02
N ALA A 233 17.62 12.47 19.14
CA ALA A 233 16.52 13.38 19.53
C ALA A 233 15.48 12.66 20.39
N ALA A 234 15.09 11.43 20.01
CA ALA A 234 14.17 10.59 20.78
C ALA A 234 14.74 10.24 22.17
N ILE A 235 16.03 9.88 22.25
CA ILE A 235 16.71 9.61 23.53
C ILE A 235 16.74 10.86 24.41
N ALA A 236 17.01 12.03 23.84
CA ALA A 236 16.99 13.28 24.59
C ALA A 236 15.59 13.57 25.13
N PHE A 237 14.54 13.39 24.31
CA PHE A 237 13.14 13.59 24.68
C PHE A 237 12.71 12.71 25.87
N VAL A 238 12.99 11.40 25.84
CA VAL A 238 12.54 10.50 26.92
C VAL A 238 13.34 10.63 28.23
N LYS A 239 14.39 11.45 28.26
CA LYS A 239 15.18 11.77 29.46
C LYS A 239 14.70 13.02 30.19
N THR A 240 13.79 13.79 29.58
CA THR A 240 13.19 15.00 30.19
C THR A 240 12.05 14.65 31.09
#